data_59f0e3042ba6e102d6545a987b1bd0e6
#
_entry.id   59f0e3042ba6e102d6545a987b1bd0e6
#
_cell.length_a   1.000
_cell.length_b   1.000
_cell.length_c   1.000
_cell.angle_alpha   90.00
_cell.angle_beta   90.00
_cell.angle_gamma   90.00
#
_symmetry.space_group_name_H-M   'P 1'
#
loop_
_entity.id
_entity.type
_entity.pdbx_description
1 polymer ?
#
loop_
_entity_poly.entity_id
_entity_poly.type
_entity_poly.pdbx_seq_one_letter_code
_entity_poly.pdbx_strand_id
1 'polypeptide(L)'
;MKRLLLVFAATIVTGLSVNAQCTPDPQYTTPGVYPDSATGFASATVGVPYDQLITNVVPADTTTSIGGIPITLTFDSVVVVSIVGLPPGYTYSCYDAQNTVSPPDGCAFEGNTIGCVSIAGTSQPGDEGTYNLDISVDAYLEGGTTPAASYVLDYYSIEVQPAAGIEEYANQRFKLFPNPVSESFTLEGLEGVDVSSISISNASGKVLRSFENVTGASMDMNVADLDGGIYFVHVAHGTSVDVVRFIKE
;
A
#
# COMPACT_ATOMS: atom_id res chain seq x y z
N MET A 1 54.83 -4.55 33.58
CA MET A 1 53.60 -3.76 33.35
C MET A 1 53.50 -3.50 31.86
N LYS A 2 52.78 -4.39 31.12
CA LYS A 2 52.53 -4.25 29.68
C LYS A 2 51.12 -3.71 29.50
N ARG A 3 50.99 -2.49 29.01
CA ARG A 3 49.71 -1.87 28.66
C ARG A 3 49.27 -2.35 27.28
N LEU A 4 48.19 -3.13 27.25
CA LEU A 4 47.55 -3.59 26.03
C LEU A 4 46.60 -2.46 25.54
N LEU A 5 46.94 -1.82 24.43
CA LEU A 5 46.10 -0.87 23.73
C LEU A 5 45.08 -1.62 22.86
N LEU A 6 43.84 -1.62 23.28
CA LEU A 6 42.72 -2.09 22.47
C LEU A 6 42.32 -0.96 21.47
N VAL A 7 42.66 -1.15 20.19
CA VAL A 7 42.21 -0.32 19.10
C VAL A 7 40.81 -0.78 18.69
N PHE A 8 39.79 0.02 18.99
CA PHE A 8 38.43 -0.19 18.52
C PHE A 8 38.35 0.30 17.05
N ALA A 9 38.34 -0.63 16.11
CA ALA A 9 38.06 -0.32 14.72
C ALA A 9 36.53 -0.11 14.55
N ALA A 10 36.10 1.15 14.48
CA ALA A 10 34.74 1.50 14.10
C ALA A 10 34.59 1.27 12.60
N THR A 11 33.95 0.20 12.20
CA THR A 11 33.52 -0.03 10.82
C THR A 11 32.35 0.92 10.53
N ILE A 12 32.63 1.98 9.77
CA ILE A 12 31.61 2.85 9.18
C ILE A 12 30.95 2.04 8.06
N VAL A 13 29.75 1.53 8.30
CA VAL A 13 28.87 0.99 7.24
C VAL A 13 28.33 2.19 6.49
N THR A 14 28.98 2.58 5.41
CA THR A 14 28.41 3.50 4.42
C THR A 14 27.29 2.74 3.75
N GLY A 15 26.04 3.09 4.07
CA GLY A 15 24.87 2.63 3.34
C GLY A 15 24.99 3.12 1.89
N LEU A 16 25.34 2.22 0.99
CA LEU A 16 25.19 2.42 -0.44
C LEU A 16 23.68 2.50 -0.69
N SER A 17 23.16 3.71 -0.91
CA SER A 17 21.86 3.91 -1.53
C SER A 17 21.96 3.32 -2.93
N VAL A 18 21.60 2.05 -3.07
CA VAL A 18 21.35 1.47 -4.39
C VAL A 18 20.05 2.13 -4.85
N ASN A 19 20.16 3.15 -5.71
CA ASN A 19 19.04 3.55 -6.52
C ASN A 19 18.69 2.30 -7.35
N ALA A 20 17.63 1.61 -6.96
CA ALA A 20 17.13 0.50 -7.72
C ALA A 20 16.57 1.08 -9.02
N GLN A 21 17.38 1.05 -10.08
CA GLN A 21 16.91 1.34 -11.41
C GLN A 21 15.88 0.28 -11.76
N CYS A 22 14.70 0.69 -12.21
CA CYS A 22 13.70 -0.27 -12.65
C CYS A 22 14.23 -1.06 -13.86
N THR A 23 13.76 -2.29 -14.00
CA THR A 23 14.03 -3.11 -15.18
C THR A 23 12.73 -3.31 -15.94
N PRO A 24 12.65 -2.89 -17.21
CA PRO A 24 11.45 -3.09 -18.02
C PRO A 24 11.06 -4.57 -18.07
N ASP A 25 9.75 -4.86 -18.07
CA ASP A 25 9.25 -6.22 -18.16
C ASP A 25 9.42 -6.73 -19.60
N PRO A 26 10.24 -7.78 -19.83
CA PRO A 26 10.57 -8.28 -21.17
C PRO A 26 9.40 -8.97 -21.87
N GLN A 27 8.29 -9.24 -21.18
CA GLN A 27 7.11 -9.82 -21.83
C GLN A 27 6.43 -8.83 -22.79
N TYR A 28 6.60 -7.53 -22.59
CA TYR A 28 5.98 -6.49 -23.41
C TYR A 28 6.89 -6.12 -24.55
N THR A 29 6.50 -6.50 -25.76
CA THR A 29 7.24 -6.24 -27.00
C THR A 29 6.46 -5.41 -28.01
N THR A 30 5.17 -5.18 -27.76
CA THR A 30 4.30 -4.35 -28.59
C THR A 30 4.34 -2.91 -28.08
N PRO A 31 4.40 -1.89 -28.97
CA PRO A 31 4.37 -0.51 -28.56
C PRO A 31 3.17 -0.20 -27.64
N GLY A 32 3.45 0.51 -26.54
CA GLY A 32 2.43 0.87 -25.55
C GLY A 32 3.00 1.09 -24.15
N VAL A 33 2.11 1.40 -23.23
CA VAL A 33 2.39 1.58 -21.79
C VAL A 33 1.74 0.43 -21.03
N TYR A 34 2.49 -0.22 -20.14
CA TYR A 34 2.07 -1.41 -19.41
C TYR A 34 2.35 -1.29 -17.91
N PRO A 35 1.43 -1.78 -17.04
CA PRO A 35 0.17 -2.44 -17.41
C PRO A 35 -0.74 -1.51 -18.20
N ASP A 36 -1.57 -2.09 -19.09
CA ASP A 36 -2.51 -1.31 -19.88
C ASP A 36 -3.67 -0.74 -19.03
N SER A 37 -4.50 0.13 -19.62
CA SER A 37 -5.63 0.76 -18.93
C SER A 37 -6.69 -0.23 -18.43
N ALA A 38 -6.76 -1.43 -18.99
CA ALA A 38 -7.73 -2.45 -18.57
C ALA A 38 -7.21 -3.22 -17.34
N THR A 39 -5.89 -3.40 -17.24
CA THR A 39 -5.24 -4.06 -16.11
C THR A 39 -5.08 -3.11 -14.92
N GLY A 40 -4.71 -1.84 -15.17
CA GLY A 40 -4.47 -0.83 -14.12
C GLY A 40 -3.27 -1.14 -13.22
N PHE A 41 -3.12 -0.40 -12.14
CA PHE A 41 -2.06 -0.61 -11.15
C PHE A 41 -2.53 -1.50 -10.01
N ALA A 42 -1.57 -2.18 -9.37
CA ALA A 42 -1.83 -2.94 -8.16
C ALA A 42 -2.25 -2.01 -7.01
N SER A 43 -3.07 -2.53 -6.08
CA SER A 43 -3.40 -1.81 -4.87
C SER A 43 -2.20 -1.77 -3.92
N ALA A 44 -2.03 -0.65 -3.22
CA ALA A 44 -1.11 -0.50 -2.11
C ALA A 44 -1.78 -0.89 -0.79
N THR A 45 -0.99 -1.21 0.24
CA THR A 45 -1.49 -1.48 1.58
C THR A 45 -0.71 -0.64 2.59
N VAL A 46 -1.42 -0.02 3.53
CA VAL A 46 -0.81 0.78 4.60
C VAL A 46 0.28 -0.03 5.33
N GLY A 47 1.45 0.58 5.53
CA GLY A 47 2.59 -0.02 6.20
C GLY A 47 3.39 -1.03 5.38
N VAL A 48 2.96 -1.34 4.15
CA VAL A 48 3.66 -2.25 3.24
C VAL A 48 4.36 -1.44 2.16
N PRO A 49 5.67 -1.66 1.90
CA PRO A 49 6.35 -1.03 0.78
C PRO A 49 5.66 -1.38 -0.55
N TYR A 50 5.39 -0.35 -1.33
CA TYR A 50 4.77 -0.46 -2.65
C TYR A 50 5.80 -0.13 -3.72
N ASP A 51 5.79 -0.89 -4.81
CA ASP A 51 6.59 -0.67 -6.01
C ASP A 51 5.77 -1.08 -7.23
N GLN A 52 5.37 -0.09 -8.04
CA GLN A 52 4.64 -0.29 -9.29
C GLN A 52 5.56 -0.03 -10.46
N LEU A 53 5.84 -1.07 -11.21
CA LEU A 53 6.56 -0.97 -12.47
C LEU A 53 5.61 -0.56 -13.60
N ILE A 54 6.03 0.44 -14.38
CA ILE A 54 5.41 0.83 -15.64
C ILE A 54 6.45 0.60 -16.73
N THR A 55 6.16 -0.27 -17.69
CA THR A 55 7.01 -0.52 -18.84
C THR A 55 6.49 0.28 -20.04
N ASN A 56 7.35 1.07 -20.65
CA ASN A 56 7.04 1.86 -21.85
C ASN A 56 7.79 1.27 -23.05
N VAL A 57 7.05 0.81 -24.07
CA VAL A 57 7.60 0.33 -25.33
C VAL A 57 7.33 1.40 -26.39
N VAL A 58 8.38 2.19 -26.71
CA VAL A 58 8.26 3.27 -27.69
C VAL A 58 8.36 2.72 -29.09
N PRO A 59 7.40 3.01 -30.01
CA PRO A 59 7.51 2.58 -31.40
C PRO A 59 8.66 3.28 -32.13
N ALA A 60 9.15 2.67 -33.22
CA ALA A 60 10.12 3.28 -34.10
C ALA A 60 9.52 4.45 -34.88
N ASP A 61 8.28 4.30 -35.32
CA ASP A 61 7.57 5.23 -36.17
C ASP A 61 6.04 5.23 -35.89
N THR A 62 5.38 6.22 -36.42
CA THR A 62 3.92 6.30 -36.46
C THR A 62 3.46 6.76 -37.85
N THR A 63 2.29 6.29 -38.29
CA THR A 63 1.72 6.73 -39.55
C THR A 63 0.50 7.62 -39.29
N THR A 64 0.55 8.83 -39.83
CA THR A 64 -0.56 9.79 -39.81
C THR A 64 -0.99 10.10 -41.23
N SER A 65 -2.13 10.77 -41.41
CA SER A 65 -2.64 11.18 -42.73
C SER A 65 -2.73 12.69 -42.81
N ILE A 66 -2.05 13.26 -43.79
CA ILE A 66 -2.16 14.69 -44.09
C ILE A 66 -2.79 14.83 -45.49
N GLY A 67 -3.96 15.45 -45.56
CA GLY A 67 -4.68 15.61 -46.82
C GLY A 67 -5.08 14.29 -47.50
N GLY A 68 -5.24 13.20 -46.74
CA GLY A 68 -5.55 11.86 -47.27
C GLY A 68 -4.32 11.04 -47.70
N ILE A 69 -3.12 11.59 -47.57
CA ILE A 69 -1.86 10.90 -47.90
C ILE A 69 -1.26 10.38 -46.62
N PRO A 70 -1.00 9.07 -46.49
CA PRO A 70 -0.30 8.52 -45.33
C PRO A 70 1.15 8.98 -45.28
N ILE A 71 1.60 9.50 -44.15
CA ILE A 71 2.97 9.91 -43.88
C ILE A 71 3.45 9.16 -42.64
N THR A 72 4.62 8.51 -42.75
CA THR A 72 5.27 7.84 -41.63
C THR A 72 6.27 8.83 -41.03
N LEU A 73 6.16 9.02 -39.70
CA LEU A 73 7.00 9.91 -38.91
C LEU A 73 7.78 9.06 -37.90
N THR A 74 9.08 9.33 -37.79
CA THR A 74 9.95 8.62 -36.85
C THR A 74 9.80 9.21 -35.45
N PHE A 75 9.67 8.35 -34.43
CA PHE A 75 9.75 8.78 -33.04
C PHE A 75 11.21 9.05 -32.66
N ASP A 76 11.47 10.25 -32.13
CA ASP A 76 12.76 10.56 -31.51
C ASP A 76 12.72 10.11 -30.05
N SER A 77 11.69 10.56 -29.31
CA SER A 77 11.53 10.19 -27.91
C SER A 77 10.10 10.40 -27.42
N VAL A 78 9.79 9.72 -26.30
CA VAL A 78 8.63 9.96 -25.46
C VAL A 78 9.14 10.38 -24.08
N VAL A 79 8.70 11.52 -23.56
CA VAL A 79 9.15 12.08 -22.29
C VAL A 79 8.01 12.08 -21.30
N VAL A 80 8.22 11.47 -20.13
CA VAL A 80 7.32 11.64 -18.98
C VAL A 80 7.66 12.95 -18.30
N VAL A 81 6.79 13.94 -18.48
CA VAL A 81 6.98 15.31 -17.96
C VAL A 81 6.70 15.39 -16.47
N SER A 82 5.61 14.73 -16.03
CA SER A 82 5.20 14.70 -14.63
C SER A 82 4.25 13.57 -14.34
N ILE A 83 4.24 13.11 -13.09
CA ILE A 83 3.20 12.26 -12.52
C ILE A 83 2.67 12.98 -11.29
N VAL A 84 1.41 13.38 -11.32
CA VAL A 84 0.72 14.04 -10.20
C VAL A 84 -0.41 13.17 -9.69
N GLY A 85 -0.87 13.43 -8.45
CA GLY A 85 -1.91 12.64 -7.81
C GLY A 85 -1.40 11.42 -7.04
N LEU A 86 -0.07 11.26 -6.87
CA LEU A 86 0.51 10.17 -6.08
C LEU A 86 0.05 10.22 -4.61
N PRO A 87 -0.09 9.04 -3.94
CA PRO A 87 -0.31 9.01 -2.51
C PRO A 87 0.80 9.73 -1.73
N PRO A 88 0.53 10.24 -0.51
CA PRO A 88 1.54 10.90 0.30
C PRO A 88 2.79 10.04 0.51
N GLY A 89 3.97 10.63 0.35
CA GLY A 89 5.26 9.94 0.51
C GLY A 89 5.68 9.03 -0.65
N TYR A 90 4.89 8.98 -1.74
CA TYR A 90 5.28 8.25 -2.95
C TYR A 90 6.10 9.13 -3.88
N THR A 91 7.04 8.50 -4.55
CA THR A 91 7.90 9.13 -5.57
C THR A 91 7.95 8.24 -6.81
N TYR A 92 8.39 8.81 -7.92
CA TYR A 92 8.67 8.00 -9.10
C TYR A 92 10.11 8.22 -9.59
N SER A 93 10.63 7.21 -10.27
CA SER A 93 11.92 7.25 -10.96
C SER A 93 11.79 6.61 -12.33
N CYS A 94 12.57 7.10 -13.29
CA CYS A 94 12.54 6.64 -14.66
C CYS A 94 13.89 6.01 -15.01
N TYR A 95 13.88 5.03 -15.88
CA TYR A 95 15.08 4.39 -16.39
C TYR A 95 14.95 4.06 -17.89
N ASP A 96 15.85 4.66 -18.66
CA ASP A 96 16.12 4.30 -20.04
C ASP A 96 17.37 3.41 -20.07
N ALA A 97 17.22 2.18 -20.58
CA ALA A 97 18.30 1.18 -20.62
C ALA A 97 19.53 1.65 -21.41
N GLN A 98 19.37 2.61 -22.30
CA GLN A 98 20.44 3.12 -23.16
C GLN A 98 21.09 4.38 -22.62
N ASN A 99 20.47 5.06 -21.66
CA ASN A 99 20.94 6.31 -21.06
C ASN A 99 21.39 7.34 -22.11
N THR A 100 20.70 7.38 -23.25
CA THR A 100 21.08 8.16 -24.43
C THR A 100 20.32 9.46 -24.58
N VAL A 101 19.22 9.63 -23.81
CA VAL A 101 18.34 10.78 -23.93
C VAL A 101 18.70 11.83 -22.88
N SER A 102 18.81 13.07 -23.33
CA SER A 102 19.03 14.24 -22.47
C SER A 102 17.67 14.94 -22.21
N PRO A 103 17.34 15.26 -20.96
CA PRO A 103 18.20 15.28 -19.78
C PRO A 103 18.44 13.88 -19.18
N PRO A 104 19.56 13.69 -18.47
CA PRO A 104 19.97 12.42 -17.91
C PRO A 104 19.15 11.95 -16.69
N ASP A 105 18.02 12.57 -16.42
CA ASP A 105 17.10 12.19 -15.33
C ASP A 105 16.27 10.94 -15.63
N GLY A 106 16.45 10.34 -16.82
CA GLY A 106 15.91 9.03 -17.19
C GLY A 106 14.40 9.00 -17.45
N CYS A 107 13.74 10.16 -17.58
CA CYS A 107 12.30 10.21 -17.91
C CYS A 107 12.03 10.41 -19.40
N ALA A 108 13.05 10.36 -20.24
CA ALA A 108 12.94 10.41 -21.68
C ALA A 108 13.33 9.05 -22.27
N PHE A 109 12.47 8.51 -23.14
CA PHE A 109 12.60 7.18 -23.75
C PHE A 109 12.74 7.34 -25.26
N GLU A 110 13.86 6.89 -25.82
CA GLU A 110 14.16 6.98 -27.23
C GLU A 110 13.22 6.12 -28.08
N GLY A 111 12.97 6.54 -29.32
CA GLY A 111 12.19 5.77 -30.28
C GLY A 111 12.79 4.36 -30.50
N ASN A 112 11.95 3.36 -30.71
CA ASN A 112 12.34 1.95 -30.86
C ASN A 112 13.08 1.36 -29.64
N THR A 113 12.76 1.85 -28.43
CA THR A 113 13.37 1.37 -27.19
C THR A 113 12.33 0.94 -26.17
N ILE A 114 12.79 0.26 -25.12
CA ILE A 114 11.99 -0.12 -23.97
C ILE A 114 12.60 0.53 -22.73
N GLY A 115 11.78 1.26 -21.99
CA GLY A 115 12.18 1.84 -20.72
C GLY A 115 11.16 1.55 -19.64
N CYS A 116 11.43 2.02 -18.42
CA CYS A 116 10.51 1.85 -17.31
C CYS A 116 10.43 3.08 -16.42
N VAL A 117 9.28 3.18 -15.75
CA VAL A 117 9.04 4.08 -14.61
C VAL A 117 8.67 3.20 -13.43
N SER A 118 9.28 3.44 -12.27
CA SER A 118 8.87 2.84 -11.00
C SER A 118 8.22 3.90 -10.14
N ILE A 119 7.05 3.61 -9.59
CA ILE A 119 6.39 4.41 -8.56
C ILE A 119 6.53 3.64 -7.25
N ALA A 120 7.22 4.22 -6.27
CA ALA A 120 7.51 3.56 -5.02
C ALA A 120 7.19 4.45 -3.82
N GLY A 121 6.78 3.82 -2.71
CA GLY A 121 6.48 4.49 -1.45
C GLY A 121 5.94 3.54 -0.39
N THR A 122 5.57 4.09 0.75
CA THR A 122 4.92 3.33 1.83
C THR A 122 3.88 4.24 2.47
N SER A 123 2.60 3.88 2.31
CA SER A 123 1.49 4.62 2.89
C SER A 123 1.44 4.47 4.40
N GLN A 124 1.01 5.52 5.09
CA GLN A 124 0.82 5.56 6.53
C GLN A 124 -0.67 5.41 6.88
N PRO A 125 -1.02 5.05 8.12
CA PRO A 125 -2.40 5.10 8.59
C PRO A 125 -2.99 6.52 8.39
N GLY A 126 -4.13 6.59 7.71
CA GLY A 126 -4.78 7.84 7.29
C GLY A 126 -4.58 8.19 5.82
N ASP A 127 -3.72 7.45 5.09
CA ASP A 127 -3.53 7.61 3.64
C ASP A 127 -4.46 6.69 2.82
N GLU A 128 -5.40 5.98 3.45
CA GLU A 128 -6.33 5.09 2.75
C GLU A 128 -7.21 5.88 1.77
N GLY A 129 -7.42 5.30 0.59
CA GLY A 129 -8.25 5.91 -0.45
C GLY A 129 -7.79 5.62 -1.86
N THR A 130 -8.47 6.23 -2.83
CA THR A 130 -8.14 6.10 -4.25
C THR A 130 -7.47 7.38 -4.74
N TYR A 131 -6.28 7.24 -5.28
CA TYR A 131 -5.47 8.31 -5.82
C TYR A 131 -5.45 8.21 -7.35
N ASN A 132 -6.19 9.08 -8.01
CA ASN A 132 -6.18 9.19 -9.48
C ASN A 132 -4.90 9.89 -9.92
N LEU A 133 -4.24 9.34 -10.92
CA LEU A 133 -2.96 9.85 -11.42
C LEU A 133 -3.16 10.54 -12.77
N ASP A 134 -2.53 11.69 -12.93
CA ASP A 134 -2.34 12.35 -14.22
C ASP A 134 -0.86 12.21 -14.62
N ILE A 135 -0.60 11.37 -15.63
CA ILE A 135 0.73 11.17 -16.18
C ILE A 135 0.84 11.98 -17.46
N SER A 136 1.56 13.11 -17.40
CA SER A 136 1.78 13.97 -18.56
C SER A 136 2.96 13.47 -19.38
N VAL A 137 2.75 13.28 -20.68
CA VAL A 137 3.73 12.75 -21.63
C VAL A 137 3.82 13.64 -22.86
N ASP A 138 5.05 13.91 -23.30
CA ASP A 138 5.36 14.61 -24.54
C ASP A 138 6.00 13.64 -25.55
N ALA A 139 5.54 13.67 -26.78
CA ALA A 139 6.09 12.90 -27.88
C ALA A 139 6.86 13.82 -28.84
N TYR A 140 8.10 13.47 -29.15
CA TYR A 140 8.97 14.17 -30.09
C TYR A 140 9.16 13.32 -31.34
N LEU A 141 9.05 13.96 -32.51
CA LEU A 141 9.13 13.31 -33.81
C LEU A 141 10.09 14.08 -34.72
N GLU A 142 10.74 13.37 -35.64
CA GLU A 142 11.52 13.92 -36.79
C GLU A 142 12.62 14.95 -36.39
N GLY A 143 13.31 14.71 -35.24
CA GLY A 143 14.37 15.61 -34.75
C GLY A 143 13.84 16.95 -34.20
N GLY A 144 12.56 17.04 -33.93
CA GLY A 144 11.91 18.24 -33.39
C GLY A 144 12.38 18.56 -31.97
N THR A 145 12.57 19.86 -31.68
CA THR A 145 12.92 20.37 -30.34
C THR A 145 11.69 20.78 -29.52
N THR A 146 10.50 20.71 -30.11
CA THR A 146 9.20 20.97 -29.47
C THR A 146 8.37 19.71 -29.56
N PRO A 147 7.51 19.42 -28.56
CA PRO A 147 6.65 18.25 -28.64
C PRO A 147 5.74 18.30 -29.87
N ALA A 148 5.70 17.22 -30.62
CA ALA A 148 4.76 17.06 -31.72
C ALA A 148 3.34 16.76 -31.18
N ALA A 149 3.26 16.14 -30.02
CA ALA A 149 2.01 15.90 -29.30
C ALA A 149 2.25 15.81 -27.79
N SER A 150 1.27 16.26 -26.99
CA SER A 150 1.25 16.14 -25.55
C SER A 150 -0.02 15.40 -25.13
N TYR A 151 0.09 14.45 -24.22
CA TYR A 151 -1.01 13.62 -23.73
C TYR A 151 -1.01 13.59 -22.22
N VAL A 152 -2.18 13.39 -21.62
CA VAL A 152 -2.32 13.06 -20.20
C VAL A 152 -2.97 11.68 -20.14
N LEU A 153 -2.30 10.74 -19.46
CA LEU A 153 -2.85 9.43 -19.15
C LEU A 153 -3.52 9.55 -17.77
N ASP A 154 -4.84 9.67 -17.76
CA ASP A 154 -5.69 9.93 -16.57
C ASP A 154 -6.51 8.71 -16.12
N TYR A 155 -6.24 7.55 -16.74
CA TYR A 155 -6.96 6.31 -16.44
C TYR A 155 -6.29 5.44 -15.39
N TYR A 156 -5.15 5.83 -14.87
CA TYR A 156 -4.47 5.11 -13.78
C TYR A 156 -4.88 5.64 -12.41
N SER A 157 -4.97 4.73 -11.46
CA SER A 157 -5.15 5.06 -10.05
C SER A 157 -4.39 4.09 -9.16
N ILE A 158 -4.02 4.52 -7.96
CA ILE A 158 -3.51 3.68 -6.88
C ILE A 158 -4.55 3.66 -5.78
N GLU A 159 -5.08 2.48 -5.47
CA GLU A 159 -5.95 2.27 -4.32
C GLU A 159 -5.08 1.90 -3.11
N VAL A 160 -5.08 2.74 -2.08
CA VAL A 160 -4.42 2.46 -0.80
C VAL A 160 -5.42 1.83 0.14
N GLN A 161 -5.21 0.54 0.41
CA GLN A 161 -6.05 -0.26 1.29
C GLN A 161 -5.54 -0.19 2.73
N PRO A 162 -6.43 -0.30 3.73
CA PRO A 162 -6.00 -0.38 5.11
C PRO A 162 -5.09 -1.60 5.32
N ALA A 163 -4.18 -1.51 6.29
CA ALA A 163 -3.41 -2.66 6.71
C ALA A 163 -4.36 -3.80 7.10
N ALA A 164 -4.14 -4.99 6.58
CA ALA A 164 -4.82 -6.19 7.06
C ALA A 164 -4.29 -6.50 8.47
N GLY A 165 -4.68 -5.70 9.45
CA GLY A 165 -4.38 -5.86 10.87
C GLY A 165 -5.69 -6.10 11.61
N ILE A 166 -5.66 -6.96 12.60
CA ILE A 166 -6.64 -6.95 13.70
C ILE A 166 -6.58 -5.52 14.24
N GLU A 167 -7.69 -4.77 14.20
CA GLU A 167 -7.76 -3.46 14.87
C GLU A 167 -7.16 -3.61 16.26
N GLU A 168 -6.08 -2.90 16.49
CA GLU A 168 -5.29 -3.10 17.68
C GLU A 168 -6.12 -2.67 18.90
N TYR A 169 -6.10 -3.47 19.94
CA TYR A 169 -6.80 -3.35 21.22
C TYR A 169 -6.76 -1.95 21.87
N ALA A 170 -6.01 -1.00 21.30
CA ALA A 170 -5.83 0.34 21.88
C ALA A 170 -7.10 1.20 21.93
N ASN A 171 -8.09 0.94 21.05
CA ASN A 171 -9.35 1.69 20.98
C ASN A 171 -10.59 0.86 21.33
N GLN A 172 -10.43 -0.35 21.87
CA GLN A 172 -11.59 -1.13 22.29
C GLN A 172 -12.30 -0.43 23.45
N ARG A 173 -13.57 -0.12 23.24
CA ARG A 173 -14.45 0.45 24.25
C ARG A 173 -14.54 -0.45 25.48
N PHE A 174 -14.64 -1.76 25.27
CA PHE A 174 -14.75 -2.75 26.32
C PHE A 174 -13.39 -3.33 26.64
N LYS A 175 -13.01 -3.31 27.92
CA LYS A 175 -11.76 -3.85 28.44
C LYS A 175 -12.05 -4.93 29.46
N LEU A 176 -11.19 -5.94 29.48
CA LEU A 176 -11.32 -7.09 30.35
C LEU A 176 -10.03 -7.28 31.14
N PHE A 177 -10.09 -7.36 32.46
CA PHE A 177 -8.94 -7.63 33.31
C PHE A 177 -9.32 -8.40 34.59
N PRO A 178 -8.40 -9.21 35.13
CA PRO A 178 -7.13 -9.58 34.50
C PRO A 178 -7.31 -10.43 33.24
N ASN A 179 -6.35 -10.35 32.34
CA ASN A 179 -6.24 -11.25 31.20
C ASN A 179 -4.74 -11.56 31.01
N PRO A 180 -4.26 -12.80 31.24
CA PRO A 180 -5.02 -14.03 31.53
C PRO A 180 -5.81 -14.00 32.84
N VAL A 181 -6.84 -14.87 32.91
CA VAL A 181 -7.77 -14.98 34.06
C VAL A 181 -7.76 -16.38 34.65
N SER A 182 -7.72 -16.46 35.99
CA SER A 182 -7.80 -17.74 36.73
C SER A 182 -9.23 -18.04 37.21
N GLU A 183 -9.90 -17.12 37.90
CA GLU A 183 -11.22 -17.36 38.50
C GLU A 183 -12.31 -16.42 37.99
N SER A 184 -12.00 -15.11 37.94
CA SER A 184 -12.94 -14.08 37.52
C SER A 184 -12.24 -12.91 36.87
N PHE A 185 -12.95 -12.22 36.03
CA PHE A 185 -12.52 -10.96 35.42
C PHE A 185 -13.61 -9.91 35.49
N THR A 186 -13.21 -8.65 35.42
CA THR A 186 -14.10 -7.50 35.28
C THR A 186 -14.12 -7.04 33.83
N LEU A 187 -15.30 -6.91 33.25
CA LEU A 187 -15.54 -6.25 31.97
C LEU A 187 -15.90 -4.79 32.21
N GLU A 188 -15.11 -3.87 31.72
CA GLU A 188 -15.31 -2.42 31.80
C GLU A 188 -15.75 -1.82 30.47
N GLY A 189 -16.19 -0.55 30.51
CA GLY A 189 -16.60 0.22 29.32
C GLY A 189 -18.10 0.17 29.04
N LEU A 190 -18.89 -0.37 29.98
CA LEU A 190 -20.36 -0.49 29.84
C LEU A 190 -21.10 0.84 30.12
N GLU A 191 -20.44 1.84 30.69
CA GLU A 191 -21.05 3.11 31.02
C GLU A 191 -21.58 3.86 29.79
N GLY A 192 -22.83 4.26 29.82
CA GLY A 192 -23.49 5.00 28.75
C GLY A 192 -23.74 4.16 27.49
N VAL A 193 -23.68 2.83 27.58
CA VAL A 193 -23.99 1.89 26.49
C VAL A 193 -25.30 1.20 26.79
N ASP A 194 -26.20 1.17 25.80
CA ASP A 194 -27.41 0.35 25.86
C ASP A 194 -27.08 -1.09 25.46
N VAL A 195 -26.56 -1.87 26.45
CA VAL A 195 -26.15 -3.26 26.24
C VAL A 195 -27.37 -4.15 26.30
N SER A 196 -27.69 -4.80 25.16
CA SER A 196 -28.81 -5.73 25.06
C SER A 196 -28.47 -7.11 25.64
N SER A 197 -27.24 -7.59 25.42
CA SER A 197 -26.77 -8.86 26.00
C SER A 197 -25.24 -8.93 26.03
N ILE A 198 -24.73 -9.76 26.95
CA ILE A 198 -23.32 -10.18 26.97
C ILE A 198 -23.28 -11.69 26.92
N SER A 199 -22.42 -12.29 26.07
CA SER A 199 -22.27 -13.74 26.06
C SER A 199 -20.79 -14.14 26.02
N ILE A 200 -20.51 -15.34 26.55
CA ILE A 200 -19.17 -15.94 26.53
C ILE A 200 -19.21 -17.15 25.61
N SER A 201 -18.31 -17.22 24.62
CA SER A 201 -18.14 -18.36 23.75
C SER A 201 -16.71 -18.92 23.80
N ASN A 202 -16.58 -20.20 23.46
CA ASN A 202 -15.26 -20.80 23.25
C ASN A 202 -14.75 -20.54 21.80
N ALA A 203 -13.54 -21.03 21.50
CA ALA A 203 -12.88 -20.85 20.20
C ALA A 203 -13.66 -21.50 19.03
N SER A 204 -14.57 -22.45 19.28
CA SER A 204 -15.44 -23.05 18.25
C SER A 204 -16.73 -22.26 18.02
N GLY A 205 -16.94 -21.13 18.72
CA GLY A 205 -18.14 -20.30 18.64
C GLY A 205 -19.32 -20.81 19.48
N LYS A 206 -19.14 -21.89 20.26
CA LYS A 206 -20.20 -22.40 21.16
C LYS A 206 -20.38 -21.41 22.31
N VAL A 207 -21.59 -20.84 22.46
CA VAL A 207 -21.96 -20.01 23.59
C VAL A 207 -22.07 -20.85 24.85
N LEU A 208 -21.35 -20.43 25.89
CA LEU A 208 -21.32 -21.13 27.20
C LEU A 208 -22.15 -20.40 28.24
N ARG A 209 -22.27 -19.08 28.13
CA ARG A 209 -23.02 -18.20 29.04
C ARG A 209 -23.64 -17.06 28.29
N SER A 210 -24.78 -16.58 28.77
CA SER A 210 -25.43 -15.36 28.29
C SER A 210 -26.04 -14.59 29.46
N PHE A 211 -25.92 -13.28 29.40
CA PHE A 211 -26.42 -12.33 30.39
C PHE A 211 -27.26 -11.29 29.65
N GLU A 212 -28.47 -11.06 30.14
CA GLU A 212 -29.39 -10.06 29.61
C GLU A 212 -29.63 -8.96 30.66
N ASN A 213 -30.15 -7.81 30.23
CA ASN A 213 -30.43 -6.67 31.09
C ASN A 213 -29.22 -6.20 31.91
N VAL A 214 -28.08 -6.08 31.26
CA VAL A 214 -26.83 -5.62 31.87
C VAL A 214 -26.93 -4.15 32.21
N THR A 215 -26.70 -3.80 33.47
CA THR A 215 -26.72 -2.41 33.95
C THR A 215 -25.44 -2.12 34.75
N GLY A 216 -24.97 -0.89 34.71
CA GLY A 216 -23.76 -0.44 35.42
C GLY A 216 -22.59 -0.13 34.46
N ALA A 217 -21.50 0.38 35.02
CA ALA A 217 -20.29 0.78 34.29
C ALA A 217 -19.37 -0.40 34.03
N SER A 218 -19.48 -1.48 34.80
CA SER A 218 -18.68 -2.69 34.71
C SER A 218 -19.45 -3.93 35.17
N MET A 219 -18.97 -5.11 34.83
CA MET A 219 -19.57 -6.40 35.23
C MET A 219 -18.47 -7.41 35.58
N ASP A 220 -18.59 -8.00 36.78
CA ASP A 220 -17.71 -9.11 37.19
C ASP A 220 -18.27 -10.45 36.71
N MET A 221 -17.40 -11.26 36.10
CA MET A 221 -17.75 -12.55 35.54
C MET A 221 -16.86 -13.64 36.14
N ASN A 222 -17.50 -14.62 36.79
CA ASN A 222 -16.80 -15.79 37.29
C ASN A 222 -16.66 -16.84 36.17
N VAL A 223 -15.46 -17.32 35.94
CA VAL A 223 -15.08 -18.31 34.92
C VAL A 223 -14.25 -19.46 35.49
N ALA A 224 -14.31 -19.67 36.81
CA ALA A 224 -13.52 -20.69 37.49
C ALA A 224 -13.83 -22.14 37.03
N ASP A 225 -15.04 -22.37 36.51
CA ASP A 225 -15.51 -23.66 36.01
C ASP A 225 -15.17 -23.91 34.51
N LEU A 226 -14.55 -22.94 33.83
CA LEU A 226 -14.07 -23.10 32.45
C LEU A 226 -12.68 -23.73 32.42
N ASP A 227 -12.48 -24.63 31.47
CA ASP A 227 -11.15 -25.20 31.21
C ASP A 227 -10.18 -24.15 30.69
N GLY A 228 -8.86 -24.40 30.85
CA GLY A 228 -7.82 -23.53 30.28
C GLY A 228 -7.94 -23.41 28.75
N GLY A 229 -7.93 -22.18 28.23
CA GLY A 229 -8.09 -21.97 26.81
C GLY A 229 -8.42 -20.53 26.41
N ILE A 230 -8.70 -20.33 25.11
CA ILE A 230 -9.10 -19.05 24.55
C ILE A 230 -10.63 -18.97 24.48
N TYR A 231 -11.14 -17.83 24.96
CA TYR A 231 -12.56 -17.51 24.98
C TYR A 231 -12.82 -16.11 24.48
N PHE A 232 -14.08 -15.84 24.14
CA PHE A 232 -14.54 -14.56 23.61
C PHE A 232 -15.76 -14.08 24.37
N VAL A 233 -15.72 -12.80 24.80
CA VAL A 233 -16.87 -12.08 25.34
C VAL A 233 -17.47 -11.27 24.21
N HIS A 234 -18.73 -11.49 23.90
CA HIS A 234 -19.50 -10.74 22.92
C HIS A 234 -20.39 -9.76 23.66
N VAL A 235 -20.28 -8.48 23.37
CA VAL A 235 -21.11 -7.41 23.94
C VAL A 235 -22.02 -6.89 22.84
N ALA A 236 -23.29 -7.22 22.88
CA ALA A 236 -24.29 -6.74 21.95
C ALA A 236 -24.89 -5.42 22.43
N HIS A 237 -24.81 -4.38 21.62
CA HIS A 237 -25.36 -3.06 21.93
C HIS A 237 -25.85 -2.34 20.66
N GLY A 238 -27.01 -1.71 20.73
CA GLY A 238 -27.65 -1.12 19.56
C GLY A 238 -27.79 -2.15 18.42
N THR A 239 -27.14 -1.91 17.27
CA THR A 239 -27.09 -2.82 16.11
C THR A 239 -25.74 -3.51 15.94
N SER A 240 -24.82 -3.35 16.89
CA SER A 240 -23.43 -3.82 16.82
C SER A 240 -23.14 -4.88 17.88
N VAL A 241 -22.09 -5.67 17.63
CA VAL A 241 -21.54 -6.63 18.60
C VAL A 241 -20.03 -6.43 18.65
N ASP A 242 -19.53 -6.01 19.82
CA ASP A 242 -18.09 -5.98 20.08
C ASP A 242 -17.61 -7.30 20.67
N VAL A 243 -16.39 -7.70 20.34
CA VAL A 243 -15.82 -8.99 20.77
C VAL A 243 -14.49 -8.74 21.49
N VAL A 244 -14.40 -9.21 22.73
CA VAL A 244 -13.18 -9.12 23.54
C VAL A 244 -12.66 -10.52 23.82
N ARG A 245 -11.41 -10.80 23.48
CA ARG A 245 -10.75 -12.09 23.74
C ARG A 245 -10.15 -12.12 25.13
N PHE A 246 -10.29 -13.27 25.82
CA PHE A 246 -9.52 -13.56 27.02
C PHE A 246 -8.91 -14.95 27.02
N ILE A 247 -7.89 -15.13 27.87
CA ILE A 247 -7.19 -16.39 28.08
C ILE A 247 -7.51 -16.87 29.49
N LYS A 248 -8.09 -18.07 29.61
CA LYS A 248 -8.31 -18.78 30.87
C LYS A 248 -7.11 -19.66 31.17
N GLU A 249 -6.50 -19.48 32.34
CA GLU A 249 -5.46 -20.35 32.90
C GLU A 249 -6.02 -21.55 33.65
#